data_13ca0961c1ba1d7874d98b8f2f900d03
#
_entry.id   13ca0961c1ba1d7874d98b8f2f900d03
#
_cell.length_a   1.000
_cell.length_b   1.000
_cell.length_c   1.000
_cell.angle_alpha   90.00
_cell.angle_beta   90.00
_cell.angle_gamma   90.00
#
_symmetry.space_group_name_H-M   'P 1'
#
loop_
_entity.id
_entity.type
_entity.pdbx_description
1 polymer ?
#
loop_
_entity_poly.entity_id
_entity_poly.type
_entity_poly.pdbx_seq_one_letter_code
_entity_poly.pdbx_strand_id
1 'polypeptide(L)'
;HLGDGVVRFGPPPRIFRRQDTDSDKILIFAWNPFSVSTGRISARFERIRLRVRPSPSRTRHNAYAMEFFNRIITHYGWEGTALAGVLLVMFGIQLYYYLFVYGRIPKYKDTRRPEILSETPPVSVVIPLFSEDYAFVEEILPLIVAQEYPDFEVVIVYVGRDTDFYDDLVRIKQSFPQITATKIELNPRFPISPKMALNVGIKSAHYEHLLFTTPDVYPSSDRWLSLMANGFRRGEIVLGYCGMERGKGFASYLIRTWRMMHSVDWISSAVCGRPYRGMRQNYGFTKRLYFGANGFSHLNMNIGEDDLFMS
;
A
#
# COMPACT_ATOMS: atom_id res chain seq x y z
N HIS A 1 -27.83 -9.34 -3.62
CA HIS A 1 -26.69 -10.25 -3.74
C HIS A 1 -25.53 -9.47 -4.36
N LEU A 2 -24.82 -8.73 -3.55
CA LEU A 2 -23.47 -8.23 -3.88
C LEU A 2 -22.55 -9.42 -3.65
N GLY A 3 -22.01 -10.00 -4.72
CA GLY A 3 -21.17 -11.18 -4.66
C GLY A 3 -19.92 -10.92 -3.84
N ASP A 4 -19.62 -11.83 -2.94
CA ASP A 4 -18.44 -11.87 -2.10
C ASP A 4 -17.17 -11.81 -2.98
N GLY A 5 -16.61 -10.62 -3.13
CA GLY A 5 -15.40 -10.39 -3.92
C GLY A 5 -14.17 -10.76 -3.09
N VAL A 6 -13.77 -12.00 -3.11
CA VAL A 6 -12.49 -12.44 -2.55
C VAL A 6 -11.36 -11.64 -3.19
N VAL A 7 -10.53 -11.00 -2.38
CA VAL A 7 -9.46 -10.12 -2.83
C VAL A 7 -8.14 -10.88 -2.87
N ARG A 8 -7.57 -11.07 -4.06
CA ARG A 8 -6.25 -11.69 -4.25
C ARG A 8 -5.13 -10.68 -4.08
N PHE A 9 -4.07 -11.07 -3.43
CA PHE A 9 -2.78 -10.41 -3.58
C PHE A 9 -2.38 -10.54 -5.06
N GLY A 10 -2.03 -9.44 -5.68
CA GLY A 10 -1.54 -9.45 -7.07
C GLY A 10 -0.26 -10.28 -7.22
N PRO A 11 0.24 -10.52 -8.45
CA PRO A 11 1.49 -11.25 -8.67
C PRO A 11 2.60 -10.69 -7.79
N PRO A 12 3.59 -11.50 -7.38
CA PRO A 12 4.52 -11.20 -6.30
C PRO A 12 5.10 -9.79 -6.44
N PRO A 13 5.03 -8.97 -5.39
CA PRO A 13 5.49 -7.60 -5.44
C PRO A 13 6.98 -7.56 -5.74
N ARG A 14 7.38 -6.66 -6.63
CA ARG A 14 8.80 -6.35 -6.80
C ARG A 14 9.23 -5.48 -5.64
N ILE A 15 10.30 -5.86 -4.96
CA ILE A 15 10.90 -5.09 -3.88
C ILE A 15 11.53 -3.82 -4.45
N PHE A 16 11.20 -2.68 -3.87
CA PHE A 16 11.70 -1.38 -4.29
C PHE A 16 12.71 -0.83 -3.27
N ARG A 17 13.89 -0.44 -3.73
CA ARG A 17 14.98 0.08 -2.92
C ARG A 17 15.12 1.59 -3.07
N ARG A 18 15.32 2.30 -1.96
CA ARG A 18 15.72 3.70 -1.91
C ARG A 18 17.26 3.82 -2.00
N GLN A 19 17.77 4.74 -2.82
CA GLN A 19 19.12 5.27 -2.67
C GLN A 19 19.10 6.40 -1.65
N ASP A 20 19.95 6.23 -0.66
CA ASP A 20 20.38 7.14 0.39
C ASP A 20 19.70 8.51 0.55
N THR A 21 18.90 8.62 1.58
CA THR A 21 18.74 9.79 2.46
C THR A 21 18.06 9.33 3.75
N ASP A 22 18.43 9.89 4.86
CA ASP A 22 18.20 9.60 6.28
C ASP A 22 16.76 9.30 6.79
N SER A 23 15.97 8.55 6.07
CA SER A 23 14.63 8.10 6.49
C SER A 23 14.50 6.59 6.39
N ASP A 24 15.37 5.86 7.06
CA ASP A 24 15.57 4.41 6.93
C ASP A 24 14.45 3.52 7.53
N LYS A 25 13.27 4.07 7.80
CA LYS A 25 12.28 3.35 8.61
C LYS A 25 11.15 2.66 7.86
N ILE A 26 10.96 2.93 6.55
CA ILE A 26 9.79 2.44 5.83
C ILE A 26 10.17 1.76 4.52
N LEU A 27 9.70 0.55 4.34
CA LEU A 27 9.88 -0.23 3.12
C LEU A 27 8.55 -0.49 2.42
N ILE A 28 8.54 -0.30 1.10
CA ILE A 28 7.33 -0.36 0.30
C ILE A 28 7.42 -1.52 -0.68
N PHE A 29 6.40 -2.36 -0.67
CA PHE A 29 6.19 -3.36 -1.69
C PHE A 29 5.11 -2.87 -2.66
N ALA A 30 5.48 -2.52 -3.87
CA ALA A 30 4.54 -2.10 -4.90
C ALA A 30 4.65 -3.00 -6.13
N TRP A 31 3.52 -3.35 -6.69
CA TRP A 31 3.46 -4.02 -7.98
C TRP A 31 3.45 -2.99 -9.10
N ASN A 32 4.21 -3.22 -10.17
CA ASN A 32 4.20 -2.36 -11.35
C ASN A 32 3.23 -2.94 -12.40
N PRO A 33 2.03 -2.36 -12.58
CA PRO A 33 1.08 -2.80 -13.60
C PRO A 33 1.49 -2.47 -15.03
N PHE A 34 2.57 -1.69 -15.23
CA PHE A 34 3.02 -1.21 -16.54
C PHE A 34 4.32 -1.88 -17.01
N SER A 35 4.42 -3.21 -16.96
CA SER A 35 5.45 -3.89 -17.72
C SER A 35 5.01 -4.01 -19.19
N VAL A 36 4.91 -2.90 -19.88
CA VAL A 36 4.94 -2.90 -21.34
C VAL A 36 6.38 -3.10 -21.73
N SER A 37 6.65 -4.16 -22.48
CA SER A 37 7.95 -4.41 -23.07
C SER A 37 8.26 -3.29 -24.07
N THR A 38 8.99 -2.29 -23.63
CA THR A 38 9.58 -1.31 -24.54
C THR A 38 10.74 -1.99 -25.26
N GLY A 39 10.45 -2.46 -26.48
CA GLY A 39 11.48 -2.80 -27.45
C GLY A 39 12.48 -1.66 -27.56
N ARG A 40 13.75 -2.02 -27.65
CA ARG A 40 14.87 -1.10 -27.84
C ARG A 40 14.61 -0.21 -29.06
N ILE A 41 14.26 1.04 -28.85
CA ILE A 41 14.45 2.08 -29.87
C ILE A 41 15.80 2.72 -29.56
N SER A 42 16.82 2.23 -30.28
CA SER A 42 18.11 2.87 -30.37
C SER A 42 17.97 4.12 -31.25
N ALA A 43 17.68 5.26 -30.64
CA ALA A 43 17.74 6.54 -31.35
C ALA A 43 19.20 7.00 -31.38
N ARG A 44 19.78 6.89 -32.55
CA ARG A 44 21.05 7.48 -32.97
C ARG A 44 20.87 8.99 -32.97
N PHE A 45 21.32 9.68 -31.93
CA PHE A 45 21.39 11.15 -31.92
C PHE A 45 22.55 11.59 -32.80
N GLU A 46 22.23 11.93 -34.04
CA GLU A 46 23.12 12.68 -34.93
C GLU A 46 23.29 14.11 -34.38
N ARG A 47 24.53 14.50 -34.15
CA ARG A 47 24.92 15.85 -33.70
C ARG A 47 24.57 16.88 -34.78
N ILE A 48 23.39 17.50 -34.72
CA ILE A 48 23.09 18.69 -35.49
C ILE A 48 23.80 19.88 -34.82
N ARG A 49 24.88 20.34 -35.40
CA ARG A 49 25.48 21.64 -35.08
C ARG A 49 24.52 22.76 -35.47
N LEU A 50 23.67 23.15 -34.57
CA LEU A 50 22.87 24.36 -34.72
C LEU A 50 23.83 25.55 -34.66
N ARG A 51 23.99 26.21 -35.79
CA ARG A 51 24.65 27.50 -35.93
C ARG A 51 23.82 28.51 -35.12
N VAL A 52 24.30 28.89 -33.93
CA VAL A 52 23.65 29.91 -33.10
C VAL A 52 23.64 31.21 -33.84
N ARG A 53 22.47 31.59 -34.40
CA ARG A 53 22.23 32.98 -34.82
C ARG A 53 22.13 33.85 -33.57
N PRO A 54 22.61 35.10 -33.59
CA PRO A 54 22.52 35.98 -32.42
C PRO A 54 21.04 36.13 -32.03
N SER A 55 20.75 35.91 -30.73
CA SER A 55 19.40 35.95 -30.17
C SER A 55 18.75 37.32 -30.43
N PRO A 56 17.50 37.37 -30.88
CA PRO A 56 16.76 38.63 -30.91
C PRO A 56 16.67 39.17 -29.48
N SER A 57 16.98 40.47 -29.33
CA SER A 57 17.08 41.15 -28.05
C SER A 57 15.92 40.80 -27.11
N ARG A 58 16.22 40.60 -25.82
CA ARG A 58 15.28 40.29 -24.72
C ARG A 58 13.99 41.15 -24.73
N THR A 59 14.07 42.36 -25.28
CA THR A 59 12.96 43.28 -25.46
C THR A 59 11.90 42.81 -26.47
N ARG A 60 12.25 42.08 -27.54
CA ARG A 60 11.26 41.54 -28.48
C ARG A 60 10.45 40.41 -27.91
N HIS A 61 11.06 39.51 -27.11
CA HIS A 61 10.31 38.43 -26.46
C HIS A 61 9.27 38.91 -25.45
N ASN A 62 9.61 39.98 -24.70
CA ASN A 62 8.67 40.58 -23.76
C ASN A 62 7.52 41.30 -24.48
N ALA A 63 7.77 41.90 -25.62
CA ALA A 63 6.72 42.55 -26.43
C ALA A 63 5.71 41.53 -26.99
N TYR A 64 6.17 40.41 -27.55
CA TYR A 64 5.29 39.36 -28.05
C TYR A 64 4.48 38.68 -26.92
N ALA A 65 5.09 38.45 -25.78
CA ALA A 65 4.37 37.90 -24.63
C ALA A 65 3.27 38.84 -24.13
N MET A 66 3.57 40.15 -24.05
CA MET A 66 2.62 41.17 -23.62
C MET A 66 1.47 41.35 -24.62
N GLU A 67 1.76 41.32 -25.92
CA GLU A 67 0.75 41.36 -26.97
C GLU A 67 -0.15 40.11 -26.96
N PHE A 68 0.40 38.93 -26.71
CA PHE A 68 -0.34 37.70 -26.57
C PHE A 68 -1.29 37.76 -25.36
N PHE A 69 -0.80 38.21 -24.19
CA PHE A 69 -1.63 38.38 -22.98
C PHE A 69 -2.75 39.42 -23.20
N ASN A 70 -2.43 40.57 -23.81
CA ASN A 70 -3.44 41.59 -24.12
C ASN A 70 -4.53 41.04 -25.07
N ARG A 71 -4.15 40.23 -26.03
CA ARG A 71 -5.10 39.62 -26.99
C ARG A 71 -6.03 38.63 -26.28
N ILE A 72 -5.52 37.83 -25.33
CA ILE A 72 -6.32 36.91 -24.49
C ILE A 72 -7.28 37.70 -23.60
N ILE A 73 -6.79 38.73 -22.90
CA ILE A 73 -7.61 39.54 -22.00
C ILE A 73 -8.73 40.28 -22.80
N THR A 74 -8.43 40.77 -24.00
CA THR A 74 -9.42 41.44 -24.83
C THR A 74 -10.48 40.50 -25.37
N HIS A 75 -10.14 39.21 -25.57
CA HIS A 75 -11.04 38.22 -26.14
C HIS A 75 -11.92 37.56 -25.07
N TYR A 76 -11.37 37.22 -23.91
CA TYR A 76 -12.03 36.44 -22.83
C TYR A 76 -12.41 37.28 -21.62
N GLY A 77 -12.07 38.54 -21.57
CA GLY A 77 -12.19 39.37 -20.38
C GLY A 77 -11.20 39.01 -19.29
N TRP A 78 -11.11 39.82 -18.27
CA TRP A 78 -10.21 39.57 -17.13
C TRP A 78 -10.61 38.32 -16.32
N GLU A 79 -11.90 38.03 -16.19
CA GLU A 79 -12.44 36.87 -15.46
C GLU A 79 -12.05 35.55 -16.15
N GLY A 80 -12.26 35.46 -17.47
CA GLY A 80 -11.87 34.30 -18.26
C GLY A 80 -10.35 34.08 -18.25
N THR A 81 -9.56 35.13 -18.27
CA THR A 81 -8.08 35.04 -18.18
C THR A 81 -7.63 34.57 -16.81
N ALA A 82 -8.25 35.06 -15.72
CA ALA A 82 -7.97 34.61 -14.37
C ALA A 82 -8.32 33.12 -14.18
N LEU A 83 -9.48 32.69 -14.69
CA LEU A 83 -9.88 31.28 -14.64
C LEU A 83 -8.90 30.38 -15.42
N ALA A 84 -8.50 30.79 -16.61
CA ALA A 84 -7.49 30.05 -17.39
C ALA A 84 -6.16 29.97 -16.67
N GLY A 85 -5.73 31.03 -15.98
CA GLY A 85 -4.53 31.05 -15.12
C GLY A 85 -4.61 30.06 -13.98
N VAL A 86 -5.74 30.00 -13.26
CA VAL A 86 -5.97 29.04 -12.18
C VAL A 86 -5.93 27.61 -12.71
N LEU A 87 -6.61 27.33 -13.83
CA LEU A 87 -6.59 25.99 -14.44
C LEU A 87 -5.18 25.57 -14.86
N LEU A 88 -4.39 26.49 -15.39
CA LEU A 88 -3.01 26.23 -15.80
C LEU A 88 -2.12 25.92 -14.57
N VAL A 89 -2.29 26.64 -13.47
CA VAL A 89 -1.59 26.35 -12.20
C VAL A 89 -2.00 24.98 -11.67
N MET A 90 -3.29 24.66 -11.63
CA MET A 90 -3.78 23.35 -11.19
C MET A 90 -3.23 22.22 -12.08
N PHE A 91 -3.23 22.42 -13.39
CA PHE A 91 -2.64 21.48 -14.33
C PHE A 91 -1.13 21.29 -14.09
N GLY A 92 -0.41 22.38 -13.84
CA GLY A 92 1.02 22.33 -13.50
C GLY A 92 1.30 21.54 -12.22
N ILE A 93 0.49 21.75 -11.17
CA ILE A 93 0.56 20.97 -9.92
C ILE A 93 0.29 19.49 -10.21
N GLN A 94 -0.75 19.18 -10.97
CA GLN A 94 -1.10 17.80 -11.31
C GLN A 94 0.01 17.14 -12.12
N LEU A 95 0.59 17.84 -13.08
CA LEU A 95 1.72 17.36 -13.89
C LEU A 95 2.95 17.10 -13.02
N TYR A 96 3.22 17.97 -12.04
CA TYR A 96 4.29 17.77 -11.06
C TYR A 96 4.09 16.46 -10.28
N TYR A 97 2.88 16.21 -9.76
CA TYR A 97 2.59 14.95 -9.06
C TYR A 97 2.78 13.74 -9.96
N TYR A 98 2.27 13.77 -11.19
CA TYR A 98 2.42 12.65 -12.13
C TYR A 98 3.87 12.35 -12.49
N LEU A 99 4.68 13.37 -12.78
CA LEU A 99 6.04 13.19 -13.25
C LEU A 99 7.04 12.95 -12.11
N PHE A 100 6.90 13.66 -11.01
CA PHE A 100 7.91 13.68 -9.94
C PHE A 100 7.53 12.83 -8.72
N VAL A 101 6.27 12.74 -8.37
CA VAL A 101 5.82 11.93 -7.24
C VAL A 101 5.52 10.50 -7.70
N TYR A 102 4.54 10.33 -8.56
CA TYR A 102 4.13 8.99 -9.04
C TYR A 102 5.19 8.34 -9.95
N GLY A 103 5.92 9.13 -10.72
CA GLY A 103 7.05 8.68 -11.55
C GLY A 103 8.23 8.11 -10.75
N ARG A 104 8.25 8.22 -9.42
CA ARG A 104 9.26 7.58 -8.57
C ARG A 104 9.04 6.07 -8.41
N ILE A 105 7.79 5.61 -8.41
CA ILE A 105 7.48 4.18 -8.25
C ILE A 105 8.17 3.33 -9.33
N PRO A 106 8.07 3.63 -10.65
CA PRO A 106 8.77 2.86 -11.67
C PRO A 106 10.30 2.94 -11.59
N LYS A 107 10.83 4.06 -11.07
CA LYS A 107 12.28 4.27 -10.91
C LYS A 107 12.84 3.56 -9.67
N TYR A 108 11.96 3.25 -8.73
CA TYR A 108 12.28 2.53 -7.50
C TYR A 108 12.37 1.02 -7.77
N LYS A 109 13.05 0.62 -8.83
CA LYS A 109 13.25 -0.78 -9.20
C LYS A 109 14.41 -1.35 -8.40
N ASP A 110 14.13 -2.35 -7.59
CA ASP A 110 15.17 -3.28 -7.21
C ASP A 110 15.42 -4.21 -8.40
N THR A 111 16.52 -4.02 -9.08
CA THR A 111 16.95 -4.87 -10.20
C THR A 111 17.48 -6.21 -9.72
N ARG A 112 17.70 -6.38 -8.43
CA ARG A 112 18.14 -7.61 -7.83
C ARG A 112 16.94 -8.49 -7.52
N ARG A 113 17.01 -9.76 -7.88
CA ARG A 113 16.11 -10.77 -7.33
C ARG A 113 16.17 -10.62 -5.82
N PRO A 114 15.01 -10.62 -5.11
CA PRO A 114 15.05 -10.64 -3.66
C PRO A 114 15.87 -11.86 -3.27
N GLU A 115 17.08 -11.62 -2.77
CA GLU A 115 17.84 -12.68 -2.14
C GLU A 115 16.96 -13.17 -1.01
N ILE A 116 16.54 -14.43 -1.08
CA ILE A 116 15.86 -15.10 0.03
C ILE A 116 16.80 -14.94 1.21
N LEU A 117 16.28 -14.36 2.26
CA LEU A 117 17.02 -14.04 3.46
C LEU A 117 17.85 -15.22 3.94
N SER A 118 19.14 -15.02 4.16
CA SER A 118 19.96 -15.94 4.95
C SER A 118 19.50 -16.01 6.41
N GLU A 119 18.87 -14.93 6.91
CA GLU A 119 18.24 -14.85 8.22
C GLU A 119 16.82 -14.33 8.06
N THR A 120 15.84 -15.21 8.20
CA THR A 120 14.41 -14.88 8.15
C THR A 120 13.96 -14.54 9.57
N PRO A 121 13.58 -13.27 9.86
CA PRO A 121 13.06 -12.93 11.17
C PRO A 121 11.73 -13.65 11.41
N PRO A 122 11.47 -14.19 12.60
CA PRO A 122 10.18 -14.79 12.91
C PRO A 122 9.06 -13.75 12.87
N VAL A 123 7.89 -14.14 12.36
CA VAL A 123 6.78 -13.24 12.04
C VAL A 123 5.46 -13.74 12.62
N SER A 124 4.67 -12.84 13.21
CA SER A 124 3.28 -13.12 13.61
C SER A 124 2.32 -12.47 12.62
N VAL A 125 1.47 -13.28 11.99
CA VAL A 125 0.39 -12.82 11.11
C VAL A 125 -0.87 -12.63 11.96
N VAL A 126 -1.35 -11.40 12.10
CA VAL A 126 -2.52 -11.06 12.92
C VAL A 126 -3.74 -10.86 12.02
N ILE A 127 -4.81 -11.61 12.29
CA ILE A 127 -6.05 -11.62 11.51
C ILE A 127 -7.24 -11.37 12.44
N PRO A 128 -7.82 -10.17 12.46
CA PRO A 128 -9.06 -9.91 13.18
C PRO A 128 -10.26 -10.48 12.40
N LEU A 129 -11.12 -11.22 13.06
CA LEU A 129 -12.30 -11.88 12.52
C LEU A 129 -13.55 -11.39 13.27
N PHE A 130 -14.45 -10.70 12.57
CA PHE A 130 -15.63 -10.06 13.17
C PHE A 130 -16.94 -10.81 12.90
N SER A 131 -16.88 -11.93 12.24
CA SER A 131 -18.03 -12.79 11.91
C SER A 131 -17.59 -14.24 11.88
N GLU A 132 -18.56 -15.16 11.89
CA GLU A 132 -18.39 -16.59 11.71
C GLU A 132 -18.13 -16.87 10.21
N ASP A 133 -16.88 -16.69 9.78
CA ASP A 133 -16.45 -16.84 8.39
C ASP A 133 -15.81 -18.21 8.15
N TYR A 134 -16.65 -19.20 7.84
CA TYR A 134 -16.19 -20.54 7.51
C TYR A 134 -15.45 -20.57 6.16
N ALA A 135 -15.78 -19.69 5.21
CA ALA A 135 -15.06 -19.61 3.94
C ALA A 135 -13.61 -19.18 4.16
N PHE A 136 -13.35 -18.25 5.09
CA PHE A 136 -11.99 -17.92 5.50
C PHE A 136 -11.25 -19.14 6.04
N VAL A 137 -11.90 -19.90 6.90
CA VAL A 137 -11.28 -21.06 7.57
C VAL A 137 -10.95 -22.18 6.58
N GLU A 138 -11.85 -22.43 5.64
CA GLU A 138 -11.73 -23.54 4.67
C GLU A 138 -10.87 -23.19 3.45
N GLU A 139 -10.93 -21.96 2.96
CA GLU A 139 -10.31 -21.59 1.68
C GLU A 139 -9.05 -20.73 1.85
N ILE A 140 -9.06 -19.77 2.78
CA ILE A 140 -8.00 -18.75 2.88
C ILE A 140 -6.93 -19.13 3.90
N LEU A 141 -7.34 -19.57 5.08
CA LEU A 141 -6.42 -19.94 6.16
C LEU A 141 -5.40 -21.02 5.75
N PRO A 142 -5.78 -22.07 5.00
CA PRO A 142 -4.80 -23.04 4.51
C PRO A 142 -3.74 -22.44 3.60
N LEU A 143 -4.08 -21.43 2.78
CA LEU A 143 -3.12 -20.74 1.91
C LEU A 143 -2.14 -19.87 2.70
N ILE A 144 -2.57 -19.34 3.84
CA ILE A 144 -1.71 -18.58 4.74
C ILE A 144 -0.78 -19.52 5.49
N VAL A 145 -1.29 -20.65 5.95
CA VAL A 145 -0.50 -21.66 6.70
C VAL A 145 0.51 -22.38 5.80
N ALA A 146 0.19 -22.51 4.49
CA ALA A 146 1.08 -23.16 3.50
C ALA A 146 2.18 -22.23 2.95
N GLN A 147 2.41 -21.06 3.55
CA GLN A 147 3.47 -20.15 3.11
C GLN A 147 4.86 -20.75 3.30
N GLU A 148 5.74 -20.59 2.32
CA GLU A 148 7.15 -20.99 2.41
C GLU A 148 7.92 -20.01 3.30
N TYR A 149 7.79 -20.20 4.64
CA TYR A 149 8.49 -19.39 5.62
C TYR A 149 8.85 -20.25 6.86
N PRO A 150 10.10 -20.16 7.37
CA PRO A 150 10.56 -21.11 8.38
C PRO A 150 9.87 -20.91 9.74
N ASP A 151 9.79 -19.69 10.25
CA ASP A 151 9.30 -19.39 11.58
C ASP A 151 8.20 -18.34 11.54
N PHE A 152 6.95 -18.77 11.62
CA PHE A 152 5.82 -17.85 11.72
C PHE A 152 4.67 -18.45 12.52
N GLU A 153 3.83 -17.58 13.01
CA GLU A 153 2.55 -17.92 13.61
C GLU A 153 1.41 -17.13 12.99
N VAL A 154 0.21 -17.66 13.10
CA VAL A 154 -1.03 -17.00 12.70
C VAL A 154 -1.88 -16.76 13.94
N VAL A 155 -2.11 -15.50 14.29
CA VAL A 155 -2.90 -15.08 15.44
C VAL A 155 -4.28 -14.64 14.95
N ILE A 156 -5.28 -15.47 15.16
CA ILE A 156 -6.67 -15.17 14.81
C ILE A 156 -7.35 -14.56 16.04
N VAL A 157 -7.90 -13.36 15.88
CA VAL A 157 -8.65 -12.67 16.93
C VAL A 157 -10.12 -12.67 16.56
N TYR A 158 -10.86 -13.64 17.08
CA TYR A 158 -12.29 -13.73 16.85
C TYR A 158 -13.06 -12.81 17.79
N VAL A 159 -13.87 -11.94 17.20
CA VAL A 159 -14.77 -11.01 17.89
C VAL A 159 -16.20 -11.44 17.64
N GLY A 160 -16.75 -12.25 18.48
CA GLY A 160 -18.09 -12.81 18.29
C GLY A 160 -18.63 -13.50 19.54
N ARG A 161 -19.87 -13.95 19.45
CA ARG A 161 -20.56 -14.67 20.53
C ARG A 161 -20.58 -16.17 20.33
N ASP A 162 -20.43 -16.62 19.10
CA ASP A 162 -20.51 -18.02 18.78
C ASP A 162 -19.35 -18.79 19.43
N THR A 163 -19.72 -19.78 20.24
CA THR A 163 -18.75 -20.61 20.95
C THR A 163 -18.35 -21.80 20.10
N ASP A 164 -19.26 -22.34 19.30
CA ASP A 164 -19.01 -23.50 18.46
C ASP A 164 -18.00 -23.15 17.36
N PHE A 165 -18.16 -21.99 16.73
CA PHE A 165 -17.19 -21.48 15.77
C PHE A 165 -15.80 -21.26 16.40
N TYR A 166 -15.76 -20.72 17.62
CA TYR A 166 -14.48 -20.54 18.32
C TYR A 166 -13.84 -21.89 18.68
N ASP A 167 -14.63 -22.87 19.11
CA ASP A 167 -14.13 -24.21 19.43
C ASP A 167 -13.58 -24.89 18.16
N ASP A 168 -14.19 -24.66 16.98
CA ASP A 168 -13.66 -25.12 15.72
C ASP A 168 -12.31 -24.47 15.39
N LEU A 169 -12.15 -23.15 15.60
CA LEU A 169 -10.86 -22.48 15.47
C LEU A 169 -9.79 -23.06 16.40
N VAL A 170 -10.16 -23.38 17.63
CA VAL A 170 -9.25 -24.01 18.59
C VAL A 170 -8.88 -25.44 18.17
N ARG A 171 -9.81 -26.19 17.58
CA ARG A 171 -9.53 -27.54 17.03
C ARG A 171 -8.55 -27.51 15.88
N ILE A 172 -8.61 -26.48 15.02
CA ILE A 172 -7.67 -26.28 13.90
C ILE A 172 -6.23 -26.16 14.41
N LYS A 173 -6.01 -25.59 15.59
CA LYS A 173 -4.69 -25.54 16.23
C LYS A 173 -4.07 -26.93 16.44
N GLN A 174 -4.88 -27.97 16.60
CA GLN A 174 -4.36 -29.34 16.76
C GLN A 174 -3.74 -29.87 15.46
N SER A 175 -4.29 -29.43 14.32
CA SER A 175 -3.78 -29.79 13.00
C SER A 175 -2.64 -28.84 12.55
N PHE A 176 -2.67 -27.59 12.98
CA PHE A 176 -1.70 -26.55 12.61
C PHE A 176 -1.18 -25.83 13.88
N PRO A 177 -0.10 -26.32 14.50
CA PRO A 177 0.42 -25.78 15.77
C PRO A 177 0.79 -24.31 15.71
N GLN A 178 1.09 -23.76 14.54
CA GLN A 178 1.41 -22.35 14.34
C GLN A 178 0.19 -21.42 14.44
N ILE A 179 -1.04 -21.93 14.57
CA ILE A 179 -2.24 -21.12 14.74
C ILE A 179 -2.51 -20.88 16.22
N THR A 180 -2.78 -19.64 16.56
CA THR A 180 -3.29 -19.22 17.87
C THR A 180 -4.60 -18.49 17.70
N ALA A 181 -5.66 -18.96 18.35
CA ALA A 181 -6.97 -18.30 18.35
C ALA A 181 -7.23 -17.63 19.70
N THR A 182 -7.69 -16.39 19.66
CA THR A 182 -8.10 -15.62 20.85
C THR A 182 -9.52 -15.11 20.64
N LYS A 183 -10.41 -15.31 21.60
CA LYS A 183 -11.80 -14.82 21.56
C LYS A 183 -11.93 -13.52 22.33
N ILE A 184 -12.64 -12.56 21.77
CA ILE A 184 -13.12 -11.36 22.47
C ILE A 184 -14.63 -11.43 22.51
N GLU A 185 -15.19 -11.53 23.72
CA GLU A 185 -16.64 -11.55 23.91
C GLU A 185 -17.27 -10.18 23.69
N LEU A 186 -18.32 -10.14 22.88
CA LEU A 186 -19.10 -8.94 22.63
C LEU A 186 -19.84 -8.52 23.89
N ASN A 187 -19.47 -7.38 24.45
CA ASN A 187 -20.19 -6.77 25.57
C ASN A 187 -21.06 -5.60 25.05
N PRO A 188 -22.38 -5.62 25.29
CA PRO A 188 -23.27 -4.53 24.85
C PRO A 188 -22.91 -3.15 25.41
N ARG A 189 -22.22 -3.09 26.54
CA ARG A 189 -21.80 -1.85 27.21
C ARG A 189 -20.53 -1.24 26.62
N PHE A 190 -19.72 -2.05 25.93
CA PHE A 190 -18.44 -1.63 25.36
C PHE A 190 -18.37 -2.07 23.89
N PRO A 191 -18.66 -1.20 22.94
CA PRO A 191 -18.52 -1.53 21.52
C PRO A 191 -17.06 -1.84 21.22
N ILE A 192 -16.81 -3.02 20.65
CA ILE A 192 -15.47 -3.46 20.29
C ILE A 192 -15.11 -2.80 18.96
N SER A 193 -14.09 -1.98 18.98
CA SER A 193 -13.54 -1.36 17.78
C SER A 193 -12.52 -2.30 17.10
N PRO A 194 -12.30 -2.16 15.78
CA PRO A 194 -11.22 -2.86 15.08
C PRO A 194 -9.85 -2.69 15.75
N LYS A 195 -9.58 -1.50 16.30
CA LYS A 195 -8.35 -1.22 17.07
C LYS A 195 -8.19 -2.12 18.29
N MET A 196 -9.27 -2.39 18.99
CA MET A 196 -9.23 -3.26 20.16
C MET A 196 -8.87 -4.70 19.76
N ALA A 197 -9.47 -5.21 18.68
CA ALA A 197 -9.14 -6.53 18.16
C ALA A 197 -7.66 -6.62 17.73
N LEU A 198 -7.16 -5.62 17.01
CA LEU A 198 -5.75 -5.54 16.65
C LEU A 198 -4.83 -5.46 17.87
N ASN A 199 -5.19 -4.65 18.89
CA ASN A 199 -4.41 -4.54 20.14
C ASN A 199 -4.32 -5.89 20.87
N VAL A 200 -5.42 -6.64 20.95
CA VAL A 200 -5.43 -7.98 21.52
C VAL A 200 -4.54 -8.91 20.69
N GLY A 201 -4.64 -8.88 19.36
CA GLY A 201 -3.80 -9.68 18.48
C GLY A 201 -2.31 -9.37 18.63
N ILE A 202 -1.94 -8.08 18.69
CA ILE A 202 -0.56 -7.63 18.91
C ILE A 202 -0.01 -8.13 20.25
N LYS A 203 -0.82 -8.10 21.30
CA LYS A 203 -0.42 -8.60 22.62
C LYS A 203 -0.33 -10.13 22.67
N SER A 204 -1.19 -10.83 21.95
CA SER A 204 -1.20 -12.29 21.87
C SER A 204 -0.12 -12.86 20.96
N ALA A 205 0.40 -12.07 20.04
CA ALA A 205 1.50 -12.46 19.15
C ALA A 205 2.79 -12.70 19.95
N HIS A 206 3.59 -13.70 19.56
CA HIS A 206 4.86 -14.01 20.24
C HIS A 206 6.04 -13.26 19.62
N TYR A 207 6.03 -13.06 18.29
CA TYR A 207 7.17 -12.51 17.59
C TYR A 207 7.16 -10.97 17.52
N GLU A 208 8.35 -10.42 17.31
CA GLU A 208 8.58 -8.97 17.22
C GLU A 208 7.99 -8.35 15.95
N HIS A 209 8.06 -9.08 14.83
CA HIS A 209 7.61 -8.60 13.53
C HIS A 209 6.15 -9.01 13.30
N LEU A 210 5.29 -8.03 13.12
CA LEU A 210 3.86 -8.24 12.95
C LEU A 210 3.46 -7.95 11.52
N LEU A 211 2.70 -8.84 10.90
CA LEU A 211 2.01 -8.63 9.63
C LEU A 211 0.50 -8.69 9.84
N PHE A 212 -0.22 -7.80 9.21
CA PHE A 212 -1.66 -7.71 9.31
C PHE A 212 -2.31 -8.00 7.98
N THR A 213 -3.36 -8.81 8.02
CA THR A 213 -4.23 -9.09 6.88
C THR A 213 -5.67 -9.23 7.34
N THR A 214 -6.60 -9.32 6.42
CA THR A 214 -8.04 -9.46 6.68
C THR A 214 -8.56 -10.79 6.13
N PRO A 215 -9.66 -11.34 6.65
CA PRO A 215 -10.15 -12.66 6.26
C PRO A 215 -10.63 -12.74 4.80
N ASP A 216 -10.94 -11.61 4.17
CA ASP A 216 -11.36 -11.49 2.77
C ASP A 216 -10.21 -11.44 1.77
N VAL A 217 -8.97 -11.65 2.22
CA VAL A 217 -7.76 -11.52 1.42
C VAL A 217 -6.92 -12.77 1.48
N TYR A 218 -6.55 -13.29 0.32
CA TYR A 218 -5.64 -14.43 0.24
C TYR A 218 -4.32 -14.12 -0.47
N PRO A 219 -3.22 -14.75 -0.06
CA PRO A 219 -1.94 -14.58 -0.72
C PRO A 219 -1.99 -15.15 -2.15
N SER A 220 -1.51 -14.38 -3.13
CA SER A 220 -1.43 -14.87 -4.52
C SER A 220 -0.21 -15.75 -4.78
N SER A 221 0.63 -15.97 -3.78
CA SER A 221 1.86 -16.73 -3.86
C SER A 221 2.20 -17.33 -2.50
N ASP A 222 2.83 -18.49 -2.51
CA ASP A 222 3.45 -19.18 -1.38
C ASP A 222 4.61 -18.38 -0.73
N ARG A 223 5.09 -17.33 -1.39
CA ARG A 223 6.21 -16.48 -0.97
C ARG A 223 5.79 -15.12 -0.40
N TRP A 224 4.50 -14.92 -0.12
CA TRP A 224 4.01 -13.64 0.41
C TRP A 224 4.70 -13.27 1.73
N LEU A 225 4.78 -14.21 2.69
CA LEU A 225 5.45 -13.97 3.96
C LEU A 225 6.93 -13.62 3.79
N SER A 226 7.65 -14.37 2.96
CA SER A 226 9.06 -14.11 2.67
C SER A 226 9.29 -12.71 2.10
N LEU A 227 8.40 -12.27 1.20
CA LEU A 227 8.49 -10.96 0.57
C LEU A 227 8.17 -9.83 1.56
N MET A 228 7.16 -9.98 2.39
CA MET A 228 6.79 -8.99 3.40
C MET A 228 7.84 -8.92 4.51
N ALA A 229 8.27 -10.06 5.04
CA ALA A 229 9.28 -10.14 6.09
C ALA A 229 10.63 -9.56 5.68
N ASN A 230 11.01 -9.72 4.39
CA ASN A 230 12.22 -9.08 3.86
C ASN A 230 12.20 -7.54 3.99
N GLY A 231 11.02 -6.95 4.11
CA GLY A 231 10.86 -5.54 4.39
C GLY A 231 11.44 -5.11 5.74
N PHE A 232 11.31 -5.91 6.75
CA PHE A 232 11.78 -5.59 8.11
C PHE A 232 13.30 -5.48 8.25
N ARG A 233 14.08 -5.97 7.27
CA ARG A 233 15.54 -5.74 7.25
C ARG A 233 15.93 -4.28 7.11
N ARG A 234 15.04 -3.44 6.60
CA ARG A 234 15.34 -2.06 6.21
C ARG A 234 14.48 -1.03 6.91
N GLY A 235 13.44 -1.47 7.58
CA GLY A 235 12.54 -0.56 8.28
C GLY A 235 11.64 -1.28 9.26
N GLU A 236 11.10 -0.53 10.18
CA GLU A 236 10.18 -1.04 11.20
C GLU A 236 8.74 -1.13 10.71
N ILE A 237 8.43 -0.50 9.57
CA ILE A 237 7.11 -0.54 8.91
C ILE A 237 7.26 -1.11 7.51
N VAL A 238 6.40 -2.05 7.17
CA VAL A 238 6.32 -2.67 5.85
C VAL A 238 4.94 -2.44 5.27
N LEU A 239 4.89 -1.87 4.07
CA LEU A 239 3.66 -1.56 3.35
C LEU A 239 3.55 -2.40 2.09
N GLY A 240 2.47 -3.15 1.96
CA GLY A 240 2.18 -3.99 0.81
C GLY A 240 0.94 -3.51 0.04
N TYR A 241 0.91 -3.78 -1.25
CA TYR A 241 -0.27 -3.56 -2.09
C TYR A 241 -1.20 -4.78 -2.03
N CYS A 242 -2.49 -4.52 -1.89
CA CYS A 242 -3.53 -5.52 -2.03
C CYS A 242 -4.40 -5.18 -3.24
N GLY A 243 -4.32 -5.99 -4.30
CA GLY A 243 -5.12 -5.86 -5.50
C GLY A 243 -6.56 -6.33 -5.27
N MET A 244 -7.41 -6.09 -6.25
CA MET A 244 -8.77 -6.62 -6.30
C MET A 244 -8.90 -7.61 -7.46
N GLU A 245 -9.56 -8.73 -7.23
CA GLU A 245 -9.78 -9.74 -8.24
C GLU A 245 -10.55 -9.19 -9.45
N ARG A 246 -10.30 -9.78 -10.63
CA ARG A 246 -10.94 -9.38 -11.87
C ARG A 246 -12.38 -9.87 -11.92
N GLY A 247 -13.31 -9.01 -11.51
CA GLY A 247 -14.73 -9.24 -11.75
C GLY A 247 -15.15 -8.91 -13.18
N LYS A 248 -16.38 -9.32 -13.53
CA LYS A 248 -16.99 -9.02 -14.83
C LYS A 248 -17.59 -7.61 -14.86
N GLY A 249 -17.55 -6.96 -16.02
CA GLY A 249 -18.23 -5.71 -16.28
C GLY A 249 -17.39 -4.43 -16.02
N PHE A 250 -17.92 -3.31 -16.51
CA PHE A 250 -17.27 -2.00 -16.48
C PHE A 250 -17.09 -1.47 -15.06
N ALA A 251 -18.04 -1.72 -14.17
CA ALA A 251 -17.94 -1.30 -12.77
C ALA A 251 -16.74 -1.93 -12.06
N SER A 252 -16.49 -3.23 -12.26
CA SER A 252 -15.30 -3.91 -11.71
C SER A 252 -14.00 -3.30 -12.24
N TYR A 253 -13.96 -2.94 -13.53
CA TYR A 253 -12.80 -2.25 -14.10
C TYR A 253 -12.56 -0.88 -13.43
N LEU A 254 -13.61 -0.08 -13.25
CA LEU A 254 -13.51 1.24 -12.61
C LEU A 254 -13.02 1.13 -11.16
N ILE A 255 -13.62 0.24 -10.36
CA ILE A 255 -13.25 0.05 -8.95
C ILE A 255 -11.79 -0.39 -8.84
N ARG A 256 -11.35 -1.33 -9.67
CA ARG A 256 -9.96 -1.80 -9.69
C ARG A 256 -8.98 -0.68 -10.07
N THR A 257 -9.34 0.10 -11.09
CA THR A 257 -8.51 1.23 -11.54
C THR A 257 -8.43 2.30 -10.46
N TRP A 258 -9.55 2.63 -9.84
CA TRP A 258 -9.61 3.59 -8.73
C TRP A 258 -8.75 3.13 -7.54
N ARG A 259 -8.89 1.86 -7.13
CA ARG A 259 -8.09 1.27 -6.04
C ARG A 259 -6.59 1.29 -6.36
N MET A 260 -6.22 0.97 -7.60
CA MET A 260 -4.83 1.04 -8.06
C MET A 260 -4.29 2.47 -8.02
N MET A 261 -5.03 3.44 -8.57
CA MET A 261 -4.63 4.86 -8.58
C MET A 261 -4.44 5.39 -7.16
N HIS A 262 -5.38 5.06 -6.28
CA HIS A 262 -5.30 5.44 -4.86
C HIS A 262 -4.09 4.81 -4.16
N SER A 263 -3.75 3.56 -4.52
CA SER A 263 -2.55 2.91 -3.98
C SER A 263 -1.26 3.54 -4.50
N VAL A 264 -1.23 3.96 -5.75
CA VAL A 264 -0.09 4.71 -6.32
C VAL A 264 0.17 6.00 -5.54
N ASP A 265 -0.88 6.68 -5.10
CA ASP A 265 -0.76 7.93 -4.35
C ASP A 265 -0.04 7.73 -3.00
N TRP A 266 -0.57 6.88 -2.12
CA TRP A 266 0.04 6.68 -0.80
C TRP A 266 1.38 5.94 -0.85
N ILE A 267 1.59 5.00 -1.78
CA ILE A 267 2.88 4.32 -1.97
C ILE A 267 3.93 5.32 -2.45
N SER A 268 3.61 6.17 -3.42
CA SER A 268 4.58 7.16 -3.90
C SER A 268 4.92 8.20 -2.84
N SER A 269 3.96 8.61 -2.01
CA SER A 269 4.19 9.47 -0.86
C SER A 269 5.16 8.82 0.13
N ALA A 270 4.96 7.54 0.45
CA ALA A 270 5.87 6.80 1.33
C ALA A 270 7.27 6.62 0.70
N VAL A 271 7.36 6.37 -0.63
CA VAL A 271 8.66 6.39 -1.36
C VAL A 271 9.35 7.75 -1.28
N CYS A 272 8.58 8.83 -1.19
CA CYS A 272 9.10 10.18 -0.97
C CYS A 272 9.52 10.47 0.49
N GLY A 273 9.35 9.49 1.40
CA GLY A 273 9.66 9.64 2.83
C GLY A 273 8.57 10.36 3.63
N ARG A 274 7.34 10.42 3.10
CA ARG A 274 6.17 11.02 3.75
C ARG A 274 5.01 10.02 3.72
N PRO A 275 5.12 8.89 4.46
CA PRO A 275 4.00 7.96 4.56
C PRO A 275 2.86 8.65 5.32
N TYR A 276 1.65 8.39 4.90
CA TYR A 276 0.45 8.91 5.57
C TYR A 276 -0.66 7.87 5.66
N ARG A 277 -0.47 6.71 4.97
CA ARG A 277 -1.47 5.67 4.91
C ARG A 277 -0.84 4.30 4.71
N GLY A 278 -1.46 3.28 5.32
CA GLY A 278 -1.23 1.87 5.04
C GLY A 278 -2.46 1.20 4.48
N MET A 279 -2.34 -0.03 4.03
CA MET A 279 -3.44 -0.85 3.55
C MET A 279 -3.70 -1.95 4.58
N ARG A 280 -4.84 -1.89 5.28
CA ARG A 280 -5.22 -2.84 6.35
C ARG A 280 -5.04 -4.30 5.94
N GLN A 281 -5.24 -4.60 4.66
CA GLN A 281 -5.14 -5.93 4.12
C GLN A 281 -3.71 -6.44 3.93
N ASN A 282 -2.70 -5.55 3.96
CA ASN A 282 -1.33 -5.96 3.69
C ASN A 282 -0.30 -4.92 4.18
N TYR A 283 -0.07 -4.90 5.47
CA TYR A 283 0.95 -4.05 6.09
C TYR A 283 1.54 -4.74 7.30
N GLY A 284 2.62 -4.23 7.83
CA GLY A 284 3.24 -4.75 9.02
C GLY A 284 4.11 -3.73 9.74
N PHE A 285 4.37 -3.97 11.01
CA PHE A 285 5.28 -3.18 11.83
C PHE A 285 5.87 -4.01 12.98
N THR A 286 6.88 -3.47 13.65
CA THR A 286 7.48 -4.11 14.81
C THR A 286 6.72 -3.78 16.09
N LYS A 287 6.68 -4.72 17.05
CA LYS A 287 6.13 -4.47 18.38
C LYS A 287 6.82 -3.32 19.09
N ARG A 288 8.14 -3.22 18.93
CA ARG A 288 8.93 -2.14 19.51
C ARG A 288 8.41 -0.77 19.05
N LEU A 289 8.15 -0.62 17.76
CA LEU A 289 7.58 0.62 17.22
C LEU A 289 6.19 0.88 17.80
N TYR A 290 5.34 -0.14 17.85
CA TYR A 290 3.99 -0.03 18.36
C TYR A 290 3.94 0.43 19.81
N PHE A 291 4.70 -0.22 20.68
CA PHE A 291 4.73 0.15 22.10
C PHE A 291 5.51 1.45 22.35
N GLY A 292 6.54 1.74 21.57
CA GLY A 292 7.29 2.99 21.62
C GLY A 292 6.45 4.21 21.26
N ALA A 293 5.49 4.05 20.34
CA ALA A 293 4.51 5.07 19.98
C ALA A 293 3.27 5.11 20.90
N ASN A 294 3.28 4.41 22.04
CA ASN A 294 2.14 4.23 22.95
C ASN A 294 0.92 3.54 22.27
N GLY A 295 1.18 2.71 21.29
CA GLY A 295 0.16 1.96 20.55
C GLY A 295 -0.81 2.85 19.78
N PHE A 296 -2.06 2.42 19.67
CA PHE A 296 -3.13 3.24 19.12
C PHE A 296 -3.59 4.27 20.16
N SER A 297 -2.84 5.36 20.34
CA SER A 297 -3.06 6.39 21.38
C SER A 297 -4.45 7.04 21.34
N HIS A 298 -5.10 7.03 20.17
CA HIS A 298 -6.44 7.60 20.00
C HIS A 298 -7.52 6.50 19.88
N LEU A 299 -7.68 5.69 20.93
CA LEU A 299 -8.69 4.61 20.97
C LEU A 299 -10.14 5.08 20.78
N ASN A 300 -10.42 6.36 21.03
CA ASN A 300 -11.76 6.94 20.87
C ASN A 300 -12.19 7.16 19.41
N MET A 301 -11.28 7.06 18.46
CA MET A 301 -11.62 7.14 17.04
C MET A 301 -11.93 5.74 16.50
N ASN A 302 -13.14 5.54 15.98
CA ASN A 302 -13.61 4.23 15.53
C ASN A 302 -12.98 3.76 14.20
N ILE A 303 -12.36 4.66 13.43
CA ILE A 303 -11.83 4.37 12.08
C ILE A 303 -10.47 5.09 11.93
N GLY A 304 -9.57 4.53 11.12
CA GLY A 304 -8.28 5.17 10.76
C GLY A 304 -7.10 4.71 11.61
N GLU A 305 -7.15 3.51 12.15
CA GLU A 305 -6.05 2.90 12.91
C GLU A 305 -4.79 2.69 12.08
N ASP A 306 -4.96 2.41 10.80
CA ASP A 306 -3.90 2.22 9.82
C ASP A 306 -3.24 3.55 9.39
N ASP A 307 -4.04 4.61 9.26
CA ASP A 307 -3.56 5.93 8.86
C ASP A 307 -2.87 6.67 10.03
N LEU A 308 -3.44 6.62 11.24
CA LEU A 308 -2.89 7.30 12.43
C LEU A 308 -1.56 6.72 12.92
N PHE A 309 -1.30 5.46 12.65
CA PHE A 309 -0.05 4.82 13.04
C PHE A 309 1.08 5.07 12.02
N MET A 310 0.73 5.45 10.79
CA MET A 310 1.68 5.68 9.70
C MET A 310 2.12 7.15 9.60
N SER A 311 1.36 8.09 10.15
CA SER A 311 1.64 9.53 10.14
C SER A 311 2.39 9.97 11.40
#